data_11277fa91120d1933ff7b5c7a04c668b
#
_entry.id   11277fa91120d1933ff7b5c7a04c668b
#
_cell.length_a   1.000
_cell.length_b   1.000
_cell.length_c   1.000
_cell.angle_alpha   90.00
_cell.angle_beta   90.00
_cell.angle_gamma   90.00
#
_symmetry.space_group_name_H-M   'P 1'
#
loop_
_entity.id
_entity.type
_entity.pdbx_description
1 polymer ?
#
loop_
_entity_poly.entity_id
_entity_poly.type
_entity_poly.pdbx_seq_one_letter_code
_entity_poly.pdbx_strand_id
1 'polypeptide(L)'
;GVTTSSDRQYEALADVMNHHTLDFIQLDYSLGNRNANDRLLPMALDKGVAVLVNLPFGRGRLFNAVGDRSLPDWAADIDATSWAQVFLKYVMSHPSGAIPIPGTTKPHHAEDNLSAARGRLPDANLRREMENFIDPLLG
;
A
#
# COMPACT_ATOMS: atom_id res chain seq x y z
N GLY A 1 15.59 0.33 12.42
CA GLY A 1 14.83 0.66 11.20
C GLY A 1 15.05 2.09 10.70
N VAL A 2 14.68 2.33 9.47
CA VAL A 2 14.80 3.65 8.83
C VAL A 2 13.48 3.98 8.14
N THR A 3 13.09 5.26 8.18
CA THR A 3 11.87 5.75 7.54
C THR A 3 12.17 6.75 6.44
N THR A 4 11.34 6.72 5.40
CA THR A 4 11.27 7.75 4.36
C THR A 4 9.83 8.22 4.20
N SER A 5 9.65 9.41 3.65
CA SER A 5 8.35 9.99 3.36
C SER A 5 8.27 10.59 1.95
N SER A 6 9.30 10.38 1.14
CA SER A 6 9.41 10.94 -0.21
C SER A 6 10.33 10.09 -1.08
N ASP A 7 10.01 9.98 -2.35
CA ASP A 7 10.82 9.30 -3.38
C ASP A 7 12.24 9.86 -3.49
N ARG A 8 12.45 11.13 -3.13
CA ARG A 8 13.78 11.78 -3.09
C ARG A 8 14.74 11.10 -2.14
N GLN A 9 14.25 10.33 -1.17
CA GLN A 9 15.04 9.64 -0.16
C GLN A 9 15.34 8.18 -0.55
N TYR A 10 14.83 7.69 -1.66
CA TYR A 10 14.94 6.27 -2.04
C TYR A 10 16.38 5.83 -2.29
N GLU A 11 17.20 6.66 -2.94
CA GLU A 11 18.61 6.34 -3.14
C GLU A 11 19.36 6.21 -1.80
N ALA A 12 19.14 7.15 -0.88
CA ALA A 12 19.75 7.11 0.44
C ALA A 12 19.27 5.88 1.24
N LEU A 13 17.99 5.54 1.15
CA LEU A 13 17.46 4.34 1.82
C LEU A 13 18.05 3.06 1.25
N ALA A 14 18.16 2.95 -0.08
CA ALA A 14 18.78 1.81 -0.73
C ALA A 14 20.24 1.65 -0.33
N ASP A 15 20.96 2.77 -0.21
CA ASP A 15 22.37 2.77 0.24
C ASP A 15 22.49 2.28 1.70
N VAL A 16 21.64 2.78 2.59
CA VAL A 16 21.58 2.31 3.98
C VAL A 16 21.27 0.82 4.04
N MET A 17 20.29 0.34 3.26
CA MET A 17 19.94 -1.09 3.20
C MET A 17 21.07 -1.97 2.68
N ASN A 18 21.97 -1.43 1.85
CA ASN A 18 23.14 -2.17 1.34
C ASN A 18 24.25 -2.27 2.36
N HIS A 19 24.42 -1.26 3.19
CA HIS A 19 25.56 -1.17 4.11
C HIS A 19 25.24 -1.52 5.56
N HIS A 20 23.96 -1.63 5.92
CA HIS A 20 23.51 -1.91 7.29
C HIS A 20 22.48 -3.02 7.34
N THR A 21 22.52 -3.82 8.39
CA THR A 21 21.45 -4.78 8.70
C THR A 21 20.29 -4.05 9.34
N LEU A 22 19.11 -4.13 8.71
CA LEU A 22 17.90 -3.51 9.20
C LEU A 22 16.83 -4.58 9.43
N ASP A 23 16.03 -4.42 10.49
CA ASP A 23 14.84 -5.25 10.73
C ASP A 23 13.64 -4.69 9.97
N PHE A 24 13.54 -3.37 9.90
CA PHE A 24 12.41 -2.64 9.29
C PHE A 24 12.88 -1.48 8.43
N ILE A 25 12.14 -1.25 7.36
CA ILE A 25 12.08 0.06 6.68
C ILE A 25 10.63 0.56 6.71
N GLN A 26 10.46 1.87 6.65
CA GLN A 26 9.16 2.50 6.49
C GLN A 26 9.22 3.43 5.29
N LEU A 27 8.28 3.26 4.37
CA LEU A 27 8.21 4.04 3.14
C LEU A 27 6.76 4.29 2.73
N ASP A 28 6.55 5.25 1.83
CA ASP A 28 5.26 5.50 1.22
C ASP A 28 5.02 4.53 0.05
N TYR A 29 3.89 3.88 0.10
CA TYR A 29 3.41 2.98 -0.95
C TYR A 29 1.89 2.91 -0.93
N SER A 30 1.28 2.97 -2.09
CA SER A 30 -0.16 2.89 -2.22
C SER A 30 -0.56 2.50 -3.65
N LEU A 31 -1.84 2.24 -3.87
CA LEU A 31 -2.37 2.04 -5.22
C LEU A 31 -2.10 3.26 -6.14
N GLY A 32 -1.99 4.46 -5.58
CA GLY A 32 -1.71 5.70 -6.33
C GLY A 32 -0.24 6.14 -6.33
N ASN A 33 0.63 5.47 -5.59
CA ASN A 33 2.07 5.69 -5.63
C ASN A 33 2.80 4.35 -5.53
N ARG A 34 3.30 3.88 -6.65
CA ARG A 34 3.93 2.56 -6.80
C ARG A 34 5.44 2.63 -7.06
N ASN A 35 6.05 3.79 -6.86
CA ASN A 35 7.47 4.02 -7.20
C ASN A 35 8.42 3.08 -6.43
N ALA A 36 8.06 2.64 -5.23
CA ALA A 36 8.84 1.68 -4.46
C ALA A 36 8.90 0.26 -5.09
N ASN A 37 8.01 -0.07 -6.05
CA ASN A 37 8.02 -1.34 -6.77
C ASN A 37 9.31 -1.57 -7.56
N ASP A 38 9.93 -0.50 -8.06
CA ASP A 38 11.04 -0.62 -8.99
C ASP A 38 12.30 -1.14 -8.31
N ARG A 39 12.50 -0.81 -7.04
CA ARG A 39 13.74 -1.14 -6.35
C ARG A 39 13.57 -1.51 -4.87
N LEU A 40 12.93 -0.66 -4.07
CA LEU A 40 12.97 -0.78 -2.60
C LEU A 40 12.20 -2.00 -2.09
N LEU A 41 11.02 -2.28 -2.63
CA LEU A 41 10.22 -3.43 -2.20
C LEU A 41 10.88 -4.77 -2.60
N PRO A 42 11.38 -4.95 -3.83
CA PRO A 42 12.18 -6.14 -4.17
C PRO A 42 13.43 -6.27 -3.31
N MET A 43 14.15 -5.19 -3.05
CA MET A 43 15.35 -5.21 -2.21
C MET A 43 15.01 -5.62 -0.77
N ALA A 44 13.91 -5.12 -0.21
CA ALA A 44 13.47 -5.49 1.14
C ALA A 44 13.15 -6.99 1.22
N LEU A 45 12.47 -7.52 0.21
CA LEU A 45 12.17 -8.96 0.11
C LEU A 45 13.45 -9.79 0.08
N ASP A 46 14.40 -9.45 -0.78
CA ASP A 46 15.67 -10.17 -0.94
C ASP A 46 16.51 -10.16 0.35
N LYS A 47 16.47 -9.07 1.09
CA LYS A 47 17.23 -8.90 2.34
C LYS A 47 16.49 -9.37 3.59
N GLY A 48 15.24 -9.80 3.49
CA GLY A 48 14.42 -10.19 4.63
C GLY A 48 14.08 -9.02 5.57
N VAL A 49 13.99 -7.80 5.04
CA VAL A 49 13.65 -6.58 5.79
C VAL A 49 12.14 -6.38 5.75
N ALA A 50 11.50 -6.22 6.90
CA ALA A 50 10.07 -5.94 6.98
C ALA A 50 9.75 -4.52 6.51
N VAL A 51 8.64 -4.36 5.77
CA VAL A 51 8.22 -3.08 5.21
C VAL A 51 6.97 -2.58 5.92
N LEU A 52 7.07 -1.45 6.60
CA LEU A 52 5.94 -0.68 7.08
C LEU A 52 5.59 0.39 6.03
N VAL A 53 4.32 0.46 5.67
CA VAL A 53 3.86 1.40 4.65
C VAL A 53 3.12 2.56 5.30
N ASN A 54 3.74 3.74 5.26
CA ASN A 54 3.05 4.97 5.58
C ASN A 54 2.24 5.46 4.35
N LEU A 55 1.32 6.40 4.57
CA LEU A 55 0.52 7.01 3.51
C LEU A 55 -0.22 6.02 2.59
N PRO A 56 -0.81 4.90 3.09
CA PRO A 56 -1.45 3.91 2.24
C PRO A 56 -2.65 4.45 1.44
N PHE A 57 -3.16 5.62 1.83
CA PHE A 57 -4.25 6.34 1.14
C PHE A 57 -3.77 7.57 0.37
N GLY A 58 -2.46 7.79 0.24
CA GLY A 58 -1.90 8.93 -0.46
C GLY A 58 -2.37 10.28 0.09
N ARG A 59 -2.43 10.45 1.42
CA ARG A 59 -2.97 11.65 2.11
C ARG A 59 -4.42 11.98 1.71
N GLY A 60 -5.24 10.96 1.48
CA GLY A 60 -6.64 11.13 1.05
C GLY A 60 -6.82 11.27 -0.47
N ARG A 61 -5.75 11.35 -1.26
CA ARG A 61 -5.82 11.47 -2.72
C ARG A 61 -6.61 10.34 -3.37
N LEU A 62 -6.46 9.11 -2.87
CA LEU A 62 -7.20 7.96 -3.39
C LEU A 62 -8.71 8.08 -3.13
N PHE A 63 -9.11 8.55 -1.95
CA PHE A 63 -10.54 8.78 -1.66
C PHE A 63 -11.11 9.89 -2.52
N ASN A 64 -10.37 10.97 -2.73
CA ASN A 64 -10.80 12.06 -3.62
C ASN A 64 -10.94 11.56 -5.08
N ALA A 65 -10.05 10.68 -5.52
CA ALA A 65 -10.09 10.13 -6.88
C ALA A 65 -11.33 9.26 -7.12
N VAL A 66 -11.69 8.41 -6.17
CA VAL A 66 -12.88 7.55 -6.31
C VAL A 66 -14.18 8.31 -6.04
N GLY A 67 -14.14 9.35 -5.19
CA GLY A 67 -15.32 10.16 -4.86
C GLY A 67 -16.48 9.29 -4.37
N ASP A 68 -17.67 9.53 -4.91
CA ASP A 68 -18.90 8.82 -4.53
C ASP A 68 -19.13 7.54 -5.36
N ARG A 69 -18.11 7.02 -6.05
CA ARG A 69 -18.26 5.79 -6.86
C ARG A 69 -18.51 4.59 -5.97
N SER A 70 -19.44 3.76 -6.40
CA SER A 70 -19.62 2.43 -5.82
C SER A 70 -18.37 1.56 -6.03
N LEU A 71 -18.18 0.58 -5.16
CA LEU A 71 -17.15 -0.42 -5.36
C LEU A 71 -17.38 -1.19 -6.65
N PRO A 72 -16.33 -1.46 -7.44
CA PRO A 72 -16.42 -2.36 -8.58
C PRO A 72 -16.76 -3.79 -8.16
N ASP A 73 -17.32 -4.57 -9.10
CA ASP A 73 -17.72 -5.95 -8.83
C ASP A 73 -16.59 -6.82 -8.29
N TRP A 74 -15.35 -6.60 -8.76
CA TRP A 74 -14.18 -7.35 -8.30
C TRP A 74 -13.82 -7.10 -6.82
N ALA A 75 -14.36 -6.07 -6.19
CA ALA A 75 -14.14 -5.87 -4.74
C ALA A 75 -14.70 -7.02 -3.90
N ALA A 76 -15.75 -7.68 -4.37
CA ALA A 76 -16.29 -8.88 -3.74
C ALA A 76 -15.32 -10.07 -3.81
N ASP A 77 -14.48 -10.16 -4.84
CA ASP A 77 -13.51 -11.24 -5.00
C ASP A 77 -12.41 -11.22 -3.93
N ILE A 78 -12.20 -10.06 -3.32
CA ILE A 78 -11.27 -9.86 -2.21
C ILE A 78 -11.98 -9.57 -0.88
N ASP A 79 -13.25 -9.84 -0.78
CA ASP A 79 -14.06 -9.62 0.43
C ASP A 79 -13.97 -8.16 0.96
N ALA A 80 -13.80 -7.19 0.08
CA ALA A 80 -13.74 -5.78 0.46
C ALA A 80 -15.12 -5.14 0.41
N THR A 81 -15.47 -4.41 1.47
CA THR A 81 -16.77 -3.71 1.61
C THR A 81 -16.63 -2.20 1.68
N SER A 82 -15.42 -1.68 1.58
CA SER A 82 -15.13 -0.24 1.54
C SER A 82 -13.91 0.05 0.66
N TRP A 83 -13.79 1.30 0.19
CA TRP A 83 -12.62 1.74 -0.53
C TRP A 83 -11.34 1.69 0.32
N ALA A 84 -11.45 1.96 1.62
CA ALA A 84 -10.30 1.83 2.53
C ALA A 84 -9.76 0.40 2.53
N GLN A 85 -10.65 -0.60 2.62
CA GLN A 85 -10.27 -2.00 2.55
C GLN A 85 -9.63 -2.37 1.20
N VAL A 86 -10.17 -1.88 0.09
CA VAL A 86 -9.59 -2.09 -1.25
C VAL A 86 -8.15 -1.57 -1.30
N PHE A 87 -7.91 -0.34 -0.86
CA PHE A 87 -6.59 0.27 -0.88
C PHE A 87 -5.59 -0.45 0.03
N LEU A 88 -6.01 -0.85 1.23
CA LEU A 88 -5.15 -1.57 2.16
C LEU A 88 -4.82 -2.98 1.67
N LYS A 89 -5.79 -3.70 1.09
CA LYS A 89 -5.58 -5.03 0.51
C LYS A 89 -4.61 -4.99 -0.67
N TYR A 90 -4.63 -3.93 -1.47
CA TYR A 90 -3.63 -3.73 -2.51
C TYR A 90 -2.21 -3.66 -1.92
N VAL A 91 -2.01 -2.88 -0.87
CA VAL A 91 -0.70 -2.78 -0.19
C VAL A 91 -0.27 -4.14 0.38
N MET A 92 -1.15 -4.79 1.14
CA MET A 92 -0.86 -6.07 1.81
C MET A 92 -0.59 -7.22 0.83
N SER A 93 -1.12 -7.15 -0.38
CA SER A 93 -0.94 -8.18 -1.41
C SER A 93 0.40 -8.09 -2.16
N HIS A 94 1.23 -7.10 -1.85
CA HIS A 94 2.55 -7.02 -2.46
C HIS A 94 3.45 -8.17 -1.98
N PRO A 95 4.23 -8.83 -2.87
CA PRO A 95 5.10 -9.95 -2.51
C PRO A 95 6.08 -9.69 -1.37
N SER A 96 6.46 -8.42 -1.12
CA SER A 96 7.32 -8.04 0.01
C SER A 96 6.68 -8.22 1.39
N GLY A 97 5.38 -8.55 1.46
CA GLY A 97 4.66 -8.63 2.73
C GLY A 97 4.49 -7.27 3.40
N ALA A 98 4.29 -6.21 2.61
CA ALA A 98 4.15 -4.84 3.10
C ALA A 98 2.98 -4.70 4.10
N ILE A 99 3.24 -4.01 5.20
CA ILE A 99 2.30 -3.82 6.30
C ILE A 99 1.84 -2.36 6.31
N PRO A 100 0.61 -2.05 5.90
CA PRO A 100 0.10 -0.68 5.95
C PRO A 100 -0.17 -0.25 7.40
N ILE A 101 0.17 1.01 7.71
CA ILE A 101 -0.05 1.61 9.03
C ILE A 101 -0.95 2.85 8.90
N PRO A 102 -2.24 2.68 8.54
CA PRO A 102 -3.16 3.80 8.40
C PRO A 102 -3.45 4.44 9.76
N GLY A 103 -3.33 5.76 9.85
CA GLY A 103 -3.69 6.52 11.05
C GLY A 103 -5.12 7.06 10.95
N THR A 104 -5.86 7.02 12.06
CA THR A 104 -7.18 7.64 12.17
C THR A 104 -7.50 7.99 13.61
N THR A 105 -8.31 9.03 13.81
CA THR A 105 -8.88 9.41 15.11
C THR A 105 -10.33 8.95 15.29
N LYS A 106 -10.91 8.31 14.26
CA LYS A 106 -12.31 7.87 14.26
C LYS A 106 -12.39 6.36 14.48
N PRO A 107 -13.04 5.88 15.56
CA PRO A 107 -13.14 4.45 15.86
C PRO A 107 -13.68 3.60 14.70
N HIS A 108 -14.75 4.06 14.03
CA HIS A 108 -15.34 3.33 12.91
C HIS A 108 -14.40 3.20 11.70
N HIS A 109 -13.52 4.18 11.47
CA HIS A 109 -12.48 4.04 10.44
C HIS A 109 -11.39 3.05 10.86
N ALA A 110 -11.06 2.98 12.16
CA ALA A 110 -10.11 2.00 12.67
C ALA A 110 -10.66 0.57 12.50
N GLU A 111 -11.92 0.34 12.82
CA GLU A 111 -12.59 -0.96 12.60
C GLU A 111 -12.62 -1.36 11.13
N ASP A 112 -12.95 -0.42 10.24
CA ASP A 112 -12.97 -0.65 8.80
C ASP A 112 -11.57 -0.98 8.27
N ASN A 113 -10.55 -0.22 8.67
CA ASN A 113 -9.15 -0.49 8.30
C ASN A 113 -8.68 -1.87 8.79
N LEU A 114 -8.99 -2.25 10.02
CA LEU A 114 -8.64 -3.56 10.56
C LEU A 114 -9.36 -4.69 9.83
N SER A 115 -10.56 -4.46 9.35
CA SER A 115 -11.33 -5.43 8.57
C SER A 115 -10.65 -5.78 7.24
N ALA A 116 -9.79 -4.90 6.70
CA ALA A 116 -8.98 -5.20 5.52
C ALA A 116 -8.05 -6.41 5.70
N ALA A 117 -7.66 -6.75 6.95
CA ALA A 117 -6.81 -7.90 7.24
C ALA A 117 -7.54 -9.25 7.13
N ARG A 118 -8.86 -9.23 6.89
CA ARG A 118 -9.68 -10.44 6.78
C ARG A 118 -9.99 -10.77 5.33
N GLY A 119 -10.18 -12.07 5.07
CA GLY A 119 -10.59 -12.55 3.75
C GLY A 119 -9.44 -12.57 2.75
N ARG A 120 -9.82 -12.57 1.47
CA ARG A 120 -8.90 -12.75 0.34
C ARG A 120 -8.14 -11.46 0.01
N LEU A 121 -6.93 -11.65 -0.53
CA LEU A 121 -6.13 -10.57 -1.09
C LEU A 121 -6.13 -10.64 -2.62
N PRO A 122 -5.95 -9.52 -3.34
CA PRO A 122 -5.85 -9.54 -4.79
C PRO A 122 -4.60 -10.31 -5.25
N ASP A 123 -4.78 -11.14 -6.26
CA ASP A 123 -3.68 -11.76 -7.00
C ASP A 123 -3.05 -10.76 -7.99
N ALA A 124 -2.02 -11.20 -8.71
CA ALA A 124 -1.30 -10.35 -9.65
C ALA A 124 -2.21 -9.80 -10.79
N ASN A 125 -3.20 -10.56 -11.24
CA ASN A 125 -4.12 -10.13 -12.27
C ASN A 125 -5.06 -9.05 -11.74
N LEU A 126 -5.65 -9.28 -10.58
CA LEU A 126 -6.55 -8.31 -9.95
C LEU A 126 -5.80 -7.03 -9.53
N ARG A 127 -4.56 -7.14 -9.07
CA ARG A 127 -3.72 -5.94 -8.81
C ARG A 127 -3.60 -5.06 -10.05
N ARG A 128 -3.35 -5.64 -11.23
CA ARG A 128 -3.30 -4.88 -12.49
C ARG A 128 -4.65 -4.26 -12.85
N GLU A 129 -5.74 -4.96 -12.61
CA GLU A 129 -7.07 -4.42 -12.82
C GLU A 129 -7.35 -3.23 -11.91
N MET A 130 -6.96 -3.31 -10.64
CA MET A 130 -7.05 -2.20 -9.68
C MET A 130 -6.24 -0.99 -10.14
N GLU A 131 -5.01 -1.21 -10.63
CA GLU A 131 -4.15 -0.16 -11.17
C GLU A 131 -4.78 0.51 -12.39
N ASN A 132 -5.27 -0.27 -13.35
CA ASN A 132 -5.95 0.23 -14.55
C ASN A 132 -7.22 1.00 -14.22
N PHE A 133 -7.91 0.63 -13.15
CA PHE A 133 -9.10 1.35 -12.68
C PHE A 133 -8.76 2.70 -12.08
N ILE A 134 -7.72 2.76 -11.24
CA ILE A 134 -7.41 3.98 -10.48
C ILE A 134 -6.62 5.02 -11.28
N ASP A 135 -5.74 4.60 -12.18
CA ASP A 135 -4.82 5.49 -12.89
C ASP A 135 -5.53 6.62 -13.65
N PRO A 136 -6.61 6.38 -14.42
CA PRO A 136 -7.35 7.45 -15.09
C PRO A 136 -8.02 8.43 -14.12
N LEU A 137 -8.31 8.00 -12.90
CA LEU A 137 -8.96 8.83 -11.87
C LEU A 137 -7.96 9.74 -11.14
N LEU A 138 -6.70 9.40 -11.16
CA LEU A 138 -5.66 10.19 -10.52
C LEU A 138 -5.17 11.38 -11.36
N GLY A 139 -5.50 11.38 -12.63
CA GLY A 139 -5.17 12.46 -13.58
C GLY A 139 -3.79 12.36 -14.16
#